data_5e53cc29d59135645134a48e978ad7fa
#
_entry.id   5e53cc29d59135645134a48e978ad7fa
#
_cell.length_a   1.000
_cell.length_b   1.000
_cell.length_c   1.000
_cell.angle_alpha   90.00
_cell.angle_beta   90.00
_cell.angle_gamma   90.00
#
_symmetry.space_group_name_H-M   'P 1'
#
loop_
_entity.id
_entity.type
_entity.pdbx_description
1 polymer ?
#
loop_
_entity_poly.entity_id
_entity_poly.type
_entity_poly.pdbx_seq_one_letter_code
_entity_poly.pdbx_strand_id
1 'polypeptide(L)'
;MSGAIELEVKRTGKRFDAQARLDLPADEQTVWAVITEYEALPRFMPGIRSCRITARQGVDAQGVERLSLEQTGEFRLLMLAQTIRVTLAVEQQPMRWAEARAQRFEVSALNVRPLDQFDGRYELKAHTARGKPRVELHYTARIVLRVPPPPALGSAAVRQNLLAQLRAIEAEVARR
;
A
#
# COMPACT_ATOMS: atom_id res chain seq x y z
N MET A 1 16.51 6.19 14.40
CA MET A 1 17.18 5.17 13.57
C MET A 1 16.15 4.52 12.68
N SER A 2 16.35 4.60 11.40
CA SER A 2 15.57 3.86 10.42
C SER A 2 15.84 2.37 10.58
N GLY A 3 14.80 1.59 10.83
CA GLY A 3 14.90 0.14 10.87
C GLY A 3 15.21 -0.43 9.47
N ALA A 4 15.79 -1.61 9.41
CA ALA A 4 15.96 -2.28 8.12
C ALA A 4 14.57 -2.71 7.60
N ILE A 5 14.23 -2.31 6.37
CA ILE A 5 13.03 -2.79 5.69
C ILE A 5 13.41 -4.08 4.97
N GLU A 6 12.81 -5.18 5.37
CA GLU A 6 12.93 -6.44 4.67
C GLU A 6 11.85 -6.49 3.59
N LEU A 7 12.24 -6.62 2.34
CA LEU A 7 11.32 -6.67 1.21
C LEU A 7 11.75 -7.76 0.23
N GLU A 8 10.84 -8.68 -0.04
CA GLU A 8 10.97 -9.72 -1.05
C GLU A 8 9.91 -9.53 -2.12
N VAL A 9 10.31 -9.62 -3.38
CA VAL A 9 9.42 -9.57 -4.55
C VAL A 9 9.67 -10.79 -5.41
N LYS A 10 8.64 -11.59 -5.61
CA LYS A 10 8.65 -12.77 -6.50
C LYS A 10 7.84 -12.48 -7.75
N ARG A 11 8.39 -12.81 -8.91
CA ARG A 11 7.73 -12.66 -10.19
C ARG A 11 7.34 -14.03 -10.77
N THR A 12 6.10 -14.10 -11.27
CA THR A 12 5.60 -15.25 -12.04
C THR A 12 4.86 -14.70 -13.25
N GLY A 13 5.54 -14.63 -14.40
CA GLY A 13 4.97 -14.03 -15.62
C GLY A 13 4.67 -12.55 -15.45
N LYS A 14 3.38 -12.19 -15.49
CA LYS A 14 2.87 -10.81 -15.29
C LYS A 14 2.57 -10.49 -13.82
N ARG A 15 2.62 -11.49 -12.93
CA ARG A 15 2.29 -11.36 -11.53
C ARG A 15 3.52 -11.13 -10.68
N PHE A 16 3.39 -10.19 -9.77
CA PHE A 16 4.38 -9.91 -8.73
C PHE A 16 3.73 -10.10 -7.37
N ASP A 17 4.32 -10.93 -6.55
CA ASP A 17 3.95 -11.11 -5.15
C ASP A 17 5.05 -10.49 -4.27
N ALA A 18 4.67 -9.55 -3.42
CA ALA A 18 5.58 -8.86 -2.53
C ALA A 18 5.25 -9.16 -1.07
N GLN A 19 6.28 -9.29 -0.27
CA GLN A 19 6.20 -9.38 1.19
C GLN A 19 7.22 -8.45 1.81
N ALA A 20 6.79 -7.67 2.79
CA ALA A 20 7.68 -6.77 3.51
C ALA A 20 7.44 -6.84 5.00
N ARG A 21 8.47 -6.53 5.76
CA ARG A 21 8.44 -6.41 7.21
C ARG A 21 9.29 -5.24 7.63
N LEU A 22 8.74 -4.39 8.51
CA LEU A 22 9.46 -3.30 9.13
C LEU A 22 9.03 -3.14 10.58
N ASP A 23 9.98 -2.82 11.43
CA ASP A 23 9.76 -2.60 12.86
C ASP A 23 9.77 -1.10 13.16
N LEU A 24 8.61 -0.56 13.57
CA LEU A 24 8.37 0.86 13.74
C LEU A 24 8.41 1.26 15.22
N PRO A 25 9.15 2.31 15.61
CA PRO A 25 9.25 2.76 16.99
C PRO A 25 8.06 3.65 17.39
N ALA A 26 6.85 3.09 17.38
CA ALA A 26 5.61 3.77 17.70
C ALA A 26 4.57 2.80 18.25
N ASP A 27 3.52 3.35 18.87
CA ASP A 27 2.38 2.55 19.28
C ASP A 27 1.45 2.18 18.12
N GLU A 28 0.55 1.26 18.37
CA GLU A 28 -0.42 0.77 17.37
C GLU A 28 -1.31 1.88 16.80
N GLN A 29 -1.72 2.82 17.63
CA GLN A 29 -2.61 3.91 17.21
C GLN A 29 -1.92 4.82 16.20
N THR A 30 -0.66 5.15 16.46
CA THR A 30 0.13 5.98 15.54
C THR A 30 0.33 5.28 14.19
N VAL A 31 0.75 4.02 14.21
CA VAL A 31 0.95 3.25 12.97
C VAL A 31 -0.37 3.06 12.23
N TRP A 32 -1.43 2.71 12.94
CA TRP A 32 -2.77 2.55 12.37
C TRP A 32 -3.24 3.82 11.68
N ALA A 33 -3.12 4.97 12.35
CA ALA A 33 -3.50 6.25 11.77
C ALA A 33 -2.72 6.55 10.48
N VAL A 34 -1.42 6.30 10.45
CA VAL A 34 -0.60 6.55 9.26
C VAL A 34 -1.09 5.74 8.05
N ILE A 35 -1.44 4.46 8.23
CA ILE A 35 -1.83 3.60 7.10
C ILE A 35 -3.32 3.68 6.75
N THR A 36 -4.19 4.22 7.63
CA THR A 36 -5.65 4.23 7.41
C THR A 36 -6.30 5.61 7.36
N GLU A 37 -5.56 6.67 7.61
CA GLU A 37 -6.01 8.03 7.29
C GLU A 37 -5.91 8.25 5.76
N TYR A 38 -6.77 7.55 5.02
CA TYR A 38 -6.70 7.46 3.56
C TYR A 38 -6.65 8.80 2.85
N GLU A 39 -7.43 9.78 3.31
CA GLU A 39 -7.46 11.12 2.72
C GLU A 39 -6.20 11.94 3.01
N ALA A 40 -5.38 11.51 3.96
CA ALA A 40 -4.09 12.12 4.26
C ALA A 40 -2.93 11.51 3.45
N LEU A 41 -3.11 10.34 2.83
CA LEU A 41 -2.06 9.65 2.08
C LEU A 41 -1.38 10.52 1.00
N PRO A 42 -2.09 11.38 0.25
CA PRO A 42 -1.43 12.24 -0.75
C PRO A 42 -0.37 13.18 -0.19
N ARG A 43 -0.38 13.44 1.11
CA ARG A 43 0.58 14.36 1.75
C ARG A 43 1.98 13.77 1.87
N PHE A 44 2.09 12.45 1.97
CA PHE A 44 3.38 11.79 2.20
C PHE A 44 3.63 10.56 1.32
N MET A 45 2.59 9.92 0.81
CA MET A 45 2.73 8.69 0.03
C MET A 45 3.12 9.00 -1.42
N PRO A 46 4.28 8.52 -1.89
CA PRO A 46 4.72 8.79 -3.26
C PRO A 46 3.74 8.19 -4.28
N GLY A 47 3.48 8.95 -5.34
CA GLY A 47 2.62 8.53 -6.45
C GLY A 47 1.12 8.68 -6.21
N ILE A 48 0.66 8.96 -5.00
CA ILE A 48 -0.76 9.23 -4.71
C ILE A 48 -1.02 10.73 -4.80
N ARG A 49 -1.88 11.15 -5.72
CA ARG A 49 -2.27 12.55 -5.92
C ARG A 49 -3.51 12.94 -5.14
N SER A 50 -4.49 12.03 -5.08
CA SER A 50 -5.71 12.20 -4.30
C SER A 50 -6.20 10.88 -3.78
N CYS A 51 -6.84 10.90 -2.62
CA CYS A 51 -7.53 9.74 -2.07
C CYS A 51 -8.76 10.23 -1.33
N ARG A 52 -9.91 9.64 -1.63
CA ARG A 52 -11.20 10.03 -1.07
C ARG A 52 -11.99 8.79 -0.66
N ILE A 53 -12.56 8.84 0.53
CA ILE A 53 -13.52 7.82 0.98
C ILE A 53 -14.86 8.12 0.31
N THR A 54 -15.37 7.20 -0.49
CA THR A 54 -16.63 7.36 -1.22
C THR A 54 -17.81 6.68 -0.53
N ALA A 55 -17.55 5.67 0.30
CA ALA A 55 -18.57 5.00 1.09
C ALA A 55 -17.97 4.35 2.33
N ARG A 56 -18.77 4.27 3.40
CA ARG A 56 -18.49 3.50 4.61
C ARG A 56 -19.68 2.62 4.92
N GLN A 57 -19.44 1.35 5.23
CA GLN A 57 -20.49 0.36 5.51
C GLN A 57 -20.46 -0.09 6.98
N GLY A 58 -20.05 0.75 7.90
CA GLY A 58 -20.05 0.42 9.31
C GLY A 58 -19.20 -0.82 9.67
N VAL A 59 -19.30 -1.22 10.92
CA VAL A 59 -18.52 -2.34 11.50
C VAL A 59 -19.45 -3.54 11.67
N ASP A 60 -19.04 -4.70 11.19
CA ASP A 60 -19.79 -5.94 11.36
C ASP A 60 -19.59 -6.60 12.74
N ALA A 61 -20.25 -7.75 12.98
CA ALA A 61 -20.15 -8.47 14.23
C ALA A 61 -18.75 -8.99 14.56
N GLN A 62 -17.87 -9.12 13.56
CA GLN A 62 -16.48 -9.53 13.71
C GLN A 62 -15.53 -8.34 13.91
N GLY A 63 -16.04 -7.12 13.97
CA GLY A 63 -15.26 -5.90 14.12
C GLY A 63 -14.60 -5.42 12.82
N VAL A 64 -15.05 -5.90 11.68
CA VAL A 64 -14.52 -5.53 10.36
C VAL A 64 -15.33 -4.37 9.77
N GLU A 65 -14.64 -3.28 9.44
CA GLU A 65 -15.18 -2.13 8.73
C GLU A 65 -14.92 -2.28 7.23
N ARG A 66 -15.89 -1.91 6.42
CA ARG A 66 -15.77 -1.89 4.96
C ARG A 66 -15.92 -0.48 4.44
N LEU A 67 -15.01 -0.09 3.55
CA LEU A 67 -15.05 1.22 2.89
C LEU A 67 -14.79 1.06 1.39
N SER A 68 -15.17 2.11 0.67
CA SER A 68 -14.77 2.30 -0.73
C SER A 68 -13.95 3.56 -0.84
N LEU A 69 -12.86 3.49 -1.60
CA LEU A 69 -11.97 4.61 -1.86
C LEU A 69 -11.90 4.89 -3.37
N GLU A 70 -11.78 6.16 -3.70
CA GLU A 70 -11.35 6.60 -5.02
C GLU A 70 -9.97 7.21 -4.88
N GLN A 71 -9.00 6.68 -5.60
CA GLN A 71 -7.62 7.11 -5.54
C GLN A 71 -7.12 7.48 -6.93
N THR A 72 -6.53 8.65 -7.06
CA THR A 72 -5.85 9.08 -8.28
C THR A 72 -4.36 9.11 -8.01
N GLY A 73 -3.58 8.56 -8.93
CA GLY A 73 -2.14 8.51 -8.75
C GLY A 73 -1.41 8.42 -10.08
N GLU A 74 -0.10 8.50 -9.99
CA GLU A 74 0.80 8.32 -11.08
C GLU A 74 1.46 6.95 -10.96
N PHE A 75 1.22 6.11 -11.95
CA PHE A 75 1.89 4.83 -12.08
C PHE A 75 3.12 5.01 -12.96
N ARG A 76 4.29 4.74 -12.39
CA ARG A 76 5.56 4.76 -13.11
C ARG A 76 6.14 3.36 -13.16
N LEU A 77 6.32 2.86 -14.37
CA LEU A 77 7.07 1.65 -14.62
C LEU A 77 8.07 1.95 -15.73
N LEU A 78 9.36 1.91 -15.41
CA LEU A 78 10.44 2.27 -16.33
C LEU A 78 10.31 3.74 -16.79
N MET A 79 10.24 3.98 -18.11
CA MET A 79 10.10 5.32 -18.68
C MET A 79 8.64 5.74 -18.90
N LEU A 80 7.67 4.89 -18.52
CA LEU A 80 6.25 5.16 -18.69
C LEU A 80 5.67 5.73 -17.38
N ALA A 81 5.13 6.93 -17.48
CA ALA A 81 4.36 7.54 -16.41
C ALA A 81 2.92 7.71 -16.88
N GLN A 82 1.96 7.17 -16.13
CA GLN A 82 0.54 7.27 -16.43
C GLN A 82 -0.23 7.70 -15.20
N THR A 83 -1.16 8.64 -15.39
CA THR A 83 -2.15 8.96 -14.34
C THR A 83 -3.29 7.97 -14.43
N ILE A 84 -3.57 7.31 -13.31
CA ILE A 84 -4.67 6.35 -13.19
C ILE A 84 -5.58 6.74 -12.03
N ARG A 85 -6.86 6.43 -12.20
CA ARG A 85 -7.85 6.46 -11.13
C ARG A 85 -8.21 5.02 -10.78
N VAL A 86 -8.16 4.71 -9.51
CA VAL A 86 -8.45 3.38 -8.99
C VAL A 86 -9.58 3.47 -7.98
N THR A 87 -10.57 2.62 -8.12
CA THR A 87 -11.57 2.38 -7.08
C THR A 87 -11.11 1.19 -6.26
N LEU A 88 -10.98 1.38 -4.95
CA LEU A 88 -10.53 0.35 -4.02
C LEU A 88 -11.66 -0.05 -3.07
N ALA A 89 -11.84 -1.34 -2.89
CA ALA A 89 -12.61 -1.88 -1.78
C ALA A 89 -11.65 -2.16 -0.63
N VAL A 90 -11.96 -1.62 0.55
CA VAL A 90 -11.15 -1.81 1.75
C VAL A 90 -11.94 -2.56 2.79
N GLU A 91 -11.32 -3.56 3.37
CA GLU A 91 -11.76 -4.21 4.59
C GLU A 91 -10.68 -4.01 5.65
N GLN A 92 -11.08 -3.64 6.86
CA GLN A 92 -10.12 -3.41 7.94
C GLN A 92 -10.69 -3.78 9.30
N GLN A 93 -9.82 -4.32 10.13
CA GLN A 93 -10.07 -4.51 11.55
C GLN A 93 -9.13 -3.59 12.33
N PRO A 94 -9.66 -2.58 13.03
CA PRO A 94 -8.86 -1.56 13.68
C PRO A 94 -7.71 -2.13 14.53
N MET A 95 -6.53 -1.54 14.41
CA MET A 95 -5.28 -1.89 15.07
C MET A 95 -4.72 -3.28 14.72
N ARG A 96 -5.35 -4.01 13.80
CA ARG A 96 -4.91 -5.37 13.42
C ARG A 96 -4.49 -5.48 11.98
N TRP A 97 -5.40 -5.19 11.05
CA TRP A 97 -5.11 -5.31 9.62
C TRP A 97 -6.00 -4.41 8.77
N ALA A 98 -5.50 -4.05 7.61
CA ALA A 98 -6.23 -3.35 6.57
C ALA A 98 -5.85 -3.94 5.20
N GLU A 99 -6.85 -4.28 4.39
CA GLU A 99 -6.69 -4.84 3.07
C GLU A 99 -7.42 -3.99 2.04
N ALA A 100 -6.74 -3.66 0.95
CA ALA A 100 -7.30 -2.92 -0.16
C ALA A 100 -7.22 -3.76 -1.44
N ARG A 101 -8.32 -3.85 -2.17
CA ARG A 101 -8.42 -4.53 -3.45
C ARG A 101 -8.92 -3.58 -4.51
N ALA A 102 -8.19 -3.48 -5.61
CA ALA A 102 -8.63 -2.70 -6.75
C ALA A 102 -9.86 -3.35 -7.40
N GLN A 103 -10.92 -2.56 -7.54
CA GLN A 103 -12.16 -2.97 -8.19
C GLN A 103 -12.20 -2.48 -9.64
N ARG A 104 -11.64 -1.31 -9.89
CA ARG A 104 -11.71 -0.66 -11.19
C ARG A 104 -10.48 0.22 -11.41
N PHE A 105 -9.94 0.15 -12.61
CA PHE A 105 -8.88 1.03 -13.08
C PHE A 105 -9.39 1.88 -14.23
N GLU A 106 -9.25 3.20 -14.14
CA GLU A 106 -9.58 4.14 -15.19
C GLU A 106 -8.34 4.89 -15.65
N VAL A 107 -8.08 4.88 -16.93
CA VAL A 107 -7.00 5.61 -17.59
C VAL A 107 -7.57 6.53 -18.65
N SER A 108 -6.81 7.54 -19.08
CA SER A 108 -7.24 8.36 -20.20
C SER A 108 -7.41 7.52 -21.49
N ALA A 109 -8.27 7.97 -22.39
CA ALA A 109 -8.61 7.23 -23.62
C ALA A 109 -7.40 6.91 -24.52
N LEU A 110 -6.30 7.63 -24.36
CA LEU A 110 -5.06 7.45 -25.12
C LEU A 110 -4.07 6.49 -24.45
N ASN A 111 -4.34 6.07 -23.22
CA ASN A 111 -3.44 5.23 -22.42
C ASN A 111 -3.99 3.81 -22.28
N VAL A 112 -3.08 2.84 -22.27
CA VAL A 112 -3.41 1.46 -21.98
C VAL A 112 -3.41 1.29 -20.46
N ARG A 113 -4.42 0.59 -19.92
CA ARG A 113 -4.47 0.25 -18.51
C ARG A 113 -3.21 -0.52 -18.10
N PRO A 114 -2.42 -0.02 -17.12
CA PRO A 114 -1.13 -0.64 -16.80
C PRO A 114 -1.27 -1.90 -15.94
N LEU A 115 -2.34 -1.99 -15.15
CA LEU A 115 -2.57 -3.06 -14.18
C LEU A 115 -3.87 -3.81 -14.47
N ASP A 116 -3.85 -5.12 -14.26
CA ASP A 116 -5.05 -5.96 -14.27
C ASP A 116 -5.53 -6.28 -12.85
N GLN A 117 -4.62 -6.28 -11.87
CA GLN A 117 -4.95 -6.57 -10.47
C GLN A 117 -3.99 -5.82 -9.54
N PHE A 118 -4.53 -5.33 -8.44
CA PHE A 118 -3.78 -4.86 -7.28
C PHE A 118 -4.52 -5.23 -6.01
N ASP A 119 -3.84 -5.96 -5.13
CA ASP A 119 -4.30 -6.27 -3.78
C ASP A 119 -3.16 -5.94 -2.82
N GLY A 120 -3.45 -5.25 -1.74
CA GLY A 120 -2.47 -4.90 -0.71
C GLY A 120 -3.04 -5.11 0.68
N ARG A 121 -2.23 -5.62 1.60
CA ARG A 121 -2.64 -5.88 2.98
C ARG A 121 -1.55 -5.49 3.96
N TYR A 122 -1.94 -4.75 5.00
CA TYR A 122 -1.13 -4.46 6.17
C TYR A 122 -1.62 -5.26 7.36
N GLU A 123 -0.69 -5.80 8.13
CA GLU A 123 -0.95 -6.41 9.44
C GLU A 123 -0.02 -5.80 10.48
N LEU A 124 -0.59 -5.44 11.63
CA LEU A 124 0.13 -4.84 12.74
C LEU A 124 0.32 -5.88 13.85
N LYS A 125 1.54 -5.99 14.36
CA LYS A 125 1.88 -6.80 15.53
C LYS A 125 2.58 -5.91 16.55
N ALA A 126 1.83 -5.50 17.58
CA ALA A 126 2.39 -4.70 18.65
C ALA A 126 3.31 -5.53 19.53
N HIS A 127 4.42 -4.92 19.95
CA HIS A 127 5.32 -5.50 20.93
C HIS A 127 6.01 -4.40 21.74
N THR A 128 6.78 -4.80 22.72
CA THR A 128 7.57 -3.88 23.54
C THR A 128 9.04 -4.25 23.41
N ALA A 129 9.88 -3.27 23.15
CA ALA A 129 11.32 -3.44 23.15
C ALA A 129 11.98 -2.36 24.02
N ARG A 130 12.80 -2.79 24.96
CA ARG A 130 13.47 -1.88 25.93
C ARG A 130 12.49 -0.95 26.66
N GLY A 131 11.31 -1.47 27.04
CA GLY A 131 10.27 -0.71 27.72
C GLY A 131 9.50 0.29 26.86
N LYS A 132 9.70 0.29 25.55
CA LYS A 132 9.03 1.21 24.61
C LYS A 132 8.10 0.44 23.66
N PRO A 133 6.92 1.02 23.33
CA PRO A 133 6.01 0.41 22.39
C PRO A 133 6.64 0.41 20.97
N ARG A 134 6.44 -0.68 20.27
CA ARG A 134 6.84 -0.86 18.88
C ARG A 134 5.76 -1.64 18.12
N VAL A 135 5.75 -1.48 16.82
CA VAL A 135 4.86 -2.25 15.93
C VAL A 135 5.70 -2.86 14.82
N GLU A 136 5.61 -4.18 14.69
CA GLU A 136 6.07 -4.87 13.50
C GLU A 136 4.95 -4.79 12.45
N LEU A 137 5.19 -4.06 11.38
CA LEU A 137 4.27 -3.91 10.26
C LEU A 137 4.63 -4.92 9.18
N HIS A 138 3.67 -5.79 8.85
CA HIS A 138 3.75 -6.74 7.74
C HIS A 138 2.94 -6.20 6.57
N TYR A 139 3.53 -6.22 5.39
CA TYR A 139 2.88 -5.84 4.15
C TYR A 139 2.96 -6.97 3.14
N THR A 140 1.84 -7.28 2.52
CA THR A 140 1.77 -8.19 1.39
C THR A 140 1.05 -7.52 0.24
N ALA A 141 1.50 -7.73 -0.98
CA ALA A 141 0.84 -7.21 -2.17
C ALA A 141 0.90 -8.21 -3.31
N ARG A 142 -0.15 -8.21 -4.12
CA ARG A 142 -0.20 -8.88 -5.41
C ARG A 142 -0.48 -7.86 -6.48
N ILE A 143 0.39 -7.80 -7.48
CA ILE A 143 0.29 -6.89 -8.60
C ILE A 143 0.34 -7.72 -9.87
N VAL A 144 -0.66 -7.56 -10.74
CA VAL A 144 -0.66 -8.18 -12.07
C VAL A 144 -0.59 -7.07 -13.10
N LEU A 145 0.47 -7.05 -13.89
CA LEU A 145 0.65 -6.09 -14.97
C LEU A 145 -0.09 -6.58 -16.22
N ARG A 146 -0.68 -5.64 -16.96
CA ARG A 146 -1.36 -5.97 -18.22
C ARG A 146 -0.38 -6.39 -19.31
N VAL A 147 0.76 -5.70 -19.37
CA VAL A 147 1.84 -6.02 -20.30
C VAL A 147 3.06 -6.45 -19.48
N PRO A 148 3.66 -7.60 -19.79
CA PRO A 148 4.83 -8.05 -19.05
C PRO A 148 6.00 -7.08 -19.32
N PRO A 149 6.67 -6.57 -18.27
CA PRO A 149 7.88 -5.79 -18.44
C PRO A 149 9.04 -6.69 -18.89
N PRO A 150 10.12 -6.12 -19.44
CA PRO A 150 11.32 -6.89 -19.74
C PRO A 150 11.80 -7.68 -18.52
N PRO A 151 12.28 -8.92 -18.68
CA PRO A 151 12.61 -9.80 -17.57
C PRO A 151 13.60 -9.21 -16.55
N ALA A 152 14.56 -8.44 -17.02
CA ALA A 152 15.61 -7.88 -16.15
C ALA A 152 15.18 -6.65 -15.33
N LEU A 153 14.08 -5.98 -15.70
CA LEU A 153 13.75 -4.64 -15.16
C LEU A 153 12.47 -4.61 -14.32
N GLY A 154 11.54 -5.52 -14.52
CA GLY A 154 10.22 -5.47 -13.89
C GLY A 154 10.27 -5.62 -12.37
N SER A 155 10.98 -6.60 -11.85
CA SER A 155 11.09 -6.84 -10.40
C SER A 155 11.79 -5.69 -9.69
N ALA A 156 12.82 -5.11 -10.30
CA ALA A 156 13.53 -3.96 -9.72
C ALA A 156 12.62 -2.72 -9.62
N ALA A 157 11.82 -2.44 -10.65
CA ALA A 157 10.89 -1.32 -10.66
C ALA A 157 9.77 -1.48 -9.62
N VAL A 158 9.17 -2.67 -9.52
CA VAL A 158 8.17 -2.97 -8.49
C VAL A 158 8.77 -2.84 -7.10
N ARG A 159 9.96 -3.41 -6.89
CA ARG A 159 10.69 -3.31 -5.63
C ARG A 159 10.96 -1.85 -5.23
N GLN A 160 11.44 -1.02 -6.14
CA GLN A 160 11.69 0.39 -5.87
C GLN A 160 10.43 1.16 -5.47
N ASN A 161 9.32 0.94 -6.17
CA ASN A 161 8.05 1.56 -5.84
C ASN A 161 7.57 1.18 -4.43
N LEU A 162 7.59 -0.10 -4.11
CA LEU A 162 7.17 -0.59 -2.80
C LEU A 162 8.09 -0.10 -1.68
N LEU A 163 9.41 -0.10 -1.92
CA LEU A 163 10.37 0.39 -0.94
C LEU A 163 10.17 1.89 -0.66
N ALA A 164 9.90 2.69 -1.68
CA ALA A 164 9.61 4.11 -1.52
C ALA A 164 8.34 4.35 -0.68
N GLN A 165 7.29 3.56 -0.89
CA GLN A 165 6.06 3.62 -0.09
C GLN A 165 6.32 3.24 1.38
N LEU A 166 7.03 2.16 1.63
CA LEU A 166 7.33 1.69 2.99
C LEU A 166 8.21 2.69 3.75
N ARG A 167 9.18 3.30 3.08
CA ARG A 167 10.01 4.37 3.66
C ARG A 167 9.19 5.63 3.95
N ALA A 168 8.22 5.96 3.12
CA ALA A 168 7.32 7.07 3.38
C ALA A 168 6.44 6.84 4.62
N ILE A 169 5.97 5.61 4.83
CA ILE A 169 5.25 5.21 6.05
C ILE A 169 6.17 5.34 7.27
N GLU A 170 7.39 4.79 7.19
CA GLU A 170 8.38 4.89 8.27
C GLU A 170 8.67 6.34 8.65
N ALA A 171 8.90 7.20 7.66
CA ALA A 171 9.16 8.63 7.88
C ALA A 171 7.96 9.35 8.50
N GLU A 172 6.74 9.06 8.05
CA GLU A 172 5.53 9.67 8.60
C GLU A 172 5.25 9.21 10.03
N VAL A 173 5.48 7.94 10.35
CA VAL A 173 5.40 7.43 11.72
C VAL A 173 6.40 8.15 12.62
N ALA A 174 7.63 8.33 12.18
CA ALA A 174 8.66 9.03 12.94
C ALA A 174 8.36 10.53 13.15
N ARG A 175 7.57 11.14 12.27
CA ARG A 175 7.17 12.55 12.35
C ARG A 175 6.03 12.79 13.36
N ARG A 176 5.18 11.79 13.63
CA ARG A 176 4.04 11.87 14.55
C ARG A 176 4.43 11.54 15.99
#